data_9a9181b83fc6eaf036982bc19c3971f3
#
_entry.id   9a9181b83fc6eaf036982bc19c3971f3
#
_cell.length_a   1.000
_cell.length_b   1.000
_cell.length_c   1.000
_cell.angle_alpha   90.00
_cell.angle_beta   90.00
_cell.angle_gamma   90.00
#
_symmetry.space_group_name_H-M   'P 1'
#
loop_
_entity.id
_entity.type
_entity.pdbx_description
1 polymer ?
#
loop_
_entity_poly.entity_id
_entity_poly.type
_entity_poly.pdbx_seq_one_letter_code
_entity_poly.pdbx_strand_id
1 'polypeptide(L)'
;GVVLVHGFVCNRGLWLPWMRRLRALGVPFVAVNLEPVFGSIDDYVPQIDAAVACLQQHTGRAPLIVAHSMGGLATRAWLRDAADADARCAGVVTIASPHHGTWLARFAVTPNGRQMRIGSEWLRALAQHEPPARRSRFTGFWGHCDNIVFPAATAMLDQADNRHLPGVAHVHMVAHPQVFEHVLQRLQRDGRS
;
A
#
# COMPACT_ATOMS: atom_id res chain seq x y z
N GLY A 1 11.59 -10.49 -0.51
CA GLY A 1 11.84 -9.06 -0.78
C GLY A 1 10.63 -8.17 -0.48
N VAL A 2 10.84 -6.85 -0.45
CA VAL A 2 9.79 -5.87 -0.12
C VAL A 2 9.71 -4.79 -1.20
N VAL A 3 8.51 -4.57 -1.76
CA VAL A 3 8.21 -3.37 -2.56
C VAL A 3 7.61 -2.31 -1.64
N LEU A 4 8.18 -1.11 -1.63
CA LEU A 4 7.75 0.02 -0.82
C LEU A 4 7.06 1.06 -1.70
N VAL A 5 5.76 1.34 -1.44
CA VAL A 5 4.91 2.21 -2.26
C VAL A 5 4.46 3.40 -1.41
N HIS A 6 4.88 4.61 -1.79
CA HIS A 6 4.52 5.85 -1.06
C HIS A 6 3.13 6.38 -1.39
N GLY A 7 2.67 7.40 -0.69
CA GLY A 7 1.38 8.06 -0.87
C GLY A 7 1.40 9.30 -1.76
N PHE A 8 0.26 10.00 -1.77
CA PHE A 8 0.05 11.25 -2.52
C PHE A 8 1.00 12.36 -2.05
N VAL A 9 1.56 13.12 -2.99
CA VAL A 9 2.52 14.23 -2.75
C VAL A 9 3.73 13.78 -1.90
N CYS A 10 4.10 12.51 -1.99
CA CYS A 10 5.29 11.92 -1.40
C CYS A 10 6.24 11.42 -2.49
N ASN A 11 7.35 10.88 -2.08
CA ASN A 11 8.29 10.15 -2.92
C ASN A 11 8.94 9.01 -2.12
N ARG A 12 9.80 8.24 -2.75
CA ARG A 12 10.52 7.12 -2.09
C ARG A 12 11.33 7.53 -0.85
N GLY A 13 11.61 8.82 -0.66
CA GLY A 13 12.30 9.37 0.52
C GLY A 13 11.53 9.12 1.83
N LEU A 14 10.21 8.96 1.78
CA LEU A 14 9.39 8.52 2.91
C LEU A 14 9.95 7.25 3.57
N TRP A 15 10.51 6.36 2.77
CA TRP A 15 10.98 5.05 3.17
C TRP A 15 12.46 5.00 3.60
N LEU A 16 13.17 6.14 3.66
CA LEU A 16 14.60 6.16 4.03
C LEU A 16 14.90 5.40 5.33
N PRO A 17 14.13 5.57 6.44
CA PRO A 17 14.37 4.80 7.66
C PRO A 17 14.20 3.29 7.44
N TRP A 18 13.17 2.89 6.68
CA TRP A 18 12.91 1.49 6.32
C TRP A 18 14.02 0.89 5.46
N MET A 19 14.44 1.63 4.43
CA MET A 19 15.49 1.19 3.51
C MET A 19 16.81 0.93 4.25
N ARG A 20 17.16 1.80 5.24
CA ARG A 20 18.35 1.61 6.09
C ARG A 20 18.22 0.33 6.92
N ARG A 21 17.07 0.11 7.56
CA ARG A 21 16.82 -1.07 8.40
C ARG A 21 16.80 -2.37 7.59
N LEU A 22 16.09 -2.39 6.46
CA LEU A 22 16.03 -3.55 5.57
C LEU A 22 17.42 -3.90 5.02
N ARG A 23 18.23 -2.90 4.63
CA ARG A 23 19.61 -3.12 4.19
C ARG A 23 20.48 -3.73 5.29
N ALA A 24 20.37 -3.23 6.51
CA ALA A 24 21.10 -3.77 7.65
C ALA A 24 20.72 -5.23 7.97
N LEU A 25 19.49 -5.63 7.65
CA LEU A 25 18.97 -6.99 7.82
C LEU A 25 19.20 -7.89 6.60
N GLY A 26 19.83 -7.39 5.53
CA GLY A 26 20.04 -8.16 4.30
C GLY A 26 18.75 -8.46 3.52
N VAL A 27 17.66 -7.74 3.77
CA VAL A 27 16.37 -7.93 3.10
C VAL A 27 16.35 -7.13 1.80
N PRO A 28 16.20 -7.77 0.61
CA PRO A 28 16.07 -7.08 -0.66
C PRO A 28 14.81 -6.21 -0.71
N PHE A 29 14.93 -5.01 -1.28
CA PHE A 29 13.78 -4.11 -1.43
C PHE A 29 13.89 -3.22 -2.67
N VAL A 30 12.74 -2.78 -3.17
CA VAL A 30 12.59 -1.71 -4.15
C VAL A 30 11.61 -0.67 -3.60
N ALA A 31 11.99 0.60 -3.61
CA ALA A 31 11.11 1.71 -3.28
C ALA A 31 10.76 2.46 -4.56
N VAL A 32 9.48 2.46 -4.94
CA VAL A 32 8.99 3.11 -6.16
C VAL A 32 8.83 4.62 -5.98
N ASN A 33 8.94 5.37 -7.07
CA ASN A 33 8.38 6.71 -7.19
C ASN A 33 7.13 6.62 -8.05
N LEU A 34 6.01 7.16 -7.57
CA LEU A 34 4.75 7.20 -8.32
C LEU A 34 4.71 8.51 -9.13
N GLU A 35 4.89 8.39 -10.42
CA GLU A 35 4.90 9.51 -11.37
C GLU A 35 3.87 9.30 -12.48
N PRO A 36 3.21 10.36 -12.98
CA PRO A 36 3.31 11.76 -12.52
C PRO A 36 2.58 11.97 -11.18
N VAL A 37 3.06 12.90 -10.34
CA VAL A 37 2.54 13.16 -8.97
C VAL A 37 1.02 13.39 -8.94
N PHE A 38 0.47 14.01 -9.96
CA PHE A 38 -0.96 14.34 -10.06
C PHE A 38 -1.70 13.56 -11.16
N GLY A 39 -1.14 12.44 -11.59
CA GLY A 39 -1.77 11.53 -12.57
C GLY A 39 -2.93 10.71 -12.01
N SER A 40 -3.45 9.81 -12.82
CA SER A 40 -4.38 8.77 -12.36
C SER A 40 -3.65 7.76 -11.47
N ILE A 41 -4.36 7.18 -10.50
CA ILE A 41 -3.82 6.05 -9.72
C ILE A 41 -3.50 4.86 -10.65
N ASP A 42 -4.23 4.72 -11.74
CA ASP A 42 -3.99 3.67 -12.74
C ASP A 42 -2.65 3.85 -13.49
N ASP A 43 -2.15 5.08 -13.61
CA ASP A 43 -0.85 5.38 -14.24
C ASP A 43 0.34 4.78 -13.44
N TYR A 44 0.12 4.41 -12.18
CA TYR A 44 1.16 3.85 -11.30
C TYR A 44 1.30 2.33 -11.42
N VAL A 45 0.36 1.66 -12.07
CA VAL A 45 0.37 0.20 -12.24
C VAL A 45 1.66 -0.31 -12.88
N PRO A 46 2.17 0.26 -14.00
CA PRO A 46 3.41 -0.21 -14.61
C PRO A 46 4.64 -0.03 -13.71
N GLN A 47 4.65 1.01 -12.86
CA GLN A 47 5.77 1.30 -11.97
C GLN A 47 5.86 0.28 -10.83
N ILE A 48 4.70 -0.11 -10.27
CA ILE A 48 4.61 -1.17 -9.26
C ILE A 48 4.96 -2.52 -9.90
N ASP A 49 4.46 -2.77 -11.11
CA ASP A 49 4.74 -4.01 -11.84
C ASP A 49 6.23 -4.22 -12.10
N ALA A 50 6.91 -3.18 -12.56
CA ALA A 50 8.35 -3.20 -12.77
C ALA A 50 9.13 -3.47 -11.47
N ALA A 51 8.70 -2.90 -10.34
CA ALA A 51 9.32 -3.12 -9.04
C ALA A 51 9.13 -4.57 -8.55
N VAL A 52 7.93 -5.13 -8.72
CA VAL A 52 7.62 -6.52 -8.40
C VAL A 52 8.47 -7.46 -9.26
N ALA A 53 8.49 -7.24 -10.58
CA ALA A 53 9.27 -8.04 -11.52
C ALA A 53 10.78 -8.02 -11.19
N CYS A 54 11.33 -6.85 -10.89
CA CYS A 54 12.73 -6.67 -10.48
C CYS A 54 13.08 -7.53 -9.24
N LEU A 55 12.24 -7.48 -8.20
CA LEU A 55 12.47 -8.29 -7.00
C LEU A 55 12.28 -9.79 -7.25
N GLN A 56 11.30 -10.18 -8.04
CA GLN A 56 11.11 -11.59 -8.41
C GLN A 56 12.32 -12.15 -9.17
N GLN A 57 12.87 -11.40 -10.12
CA GLN A 57 14.08 -11.79 -10.86
C GLN A 57 15.28 -11.92 -9.92
N HIS A 58 15.43 -11.00 -8.97
CA HIS A 58 16.55 -10.98 -8.03
C HIS A 58 16.46 -12.07 -6.95
N THR A 59 15.25 -12.38 -6.47
CA THR A 59 15.05 -13.25 -5.29
C THR A 59 14.48 -14.62 -5.62
N GLY A 60 13.96 -14.82 -6.83
CA GLY A 60 13.20 -16.01 -7.22
C GLY A 60 11.85 -16.17 -6.52
N ARG A 61 11.37 -15.15 -5.80
CA ARG A 61 10.18 -15.22 -4.94
C ARG A 61 9.28 -14.01 -5.12
N ALA A 62 7.98 -14.20 -4.90
CA ALA A 62 7.01 -13.10 -4.85
C ALA A 62 7.31 -12.16 -3.66
N PRO A 63 7.42 -10.83 -3.87
CA PRO A 63 7.68 -9.87 -2.79
C PRO A 63 6.43 -9.60 -1.95
N LEU A 64 6.64 -9.17 -0.71
CA LEU A 64 5.62 -8.48 0.09
C LEU A 64 5.54 -7.02 -0.36
N ILE A 65 4.33 -6.47 -0.53
CA ILE A 65 4.14 -5.06 -0.84
C ILE A 65 3.77 -4.32 0.44
N VAL A 66 4.48 -3.23 0.74
CA VAL A 66 4.19 -2.32 1.86
C VAL A 66 3.85 -0.95 1.28
N ALA A 67 2.63 -0.50 1.52
CA ALA A 67 2.10 0.69 0.87
C ALA A 67 1.53 1.69 1.89
N HIS A 68 1.86 2.97 1.73
CA HIS A 68 1.35 4.06 2.56
C HIS A 68 0.31 4.87 1.82
N SER A 69 -0.80 5.20 2.47
CA SER A 69 -1.82 6.15 1.99
C SER A 69 -2.34 5.77 0.59
N MET A 70 -2.34 6.69 -0.37
CA MET A 70 -2.70 6.45 -1.78
C MET A 70 -1.97 5.24 -2.39
N GLY A 71 -0.75 4.93 -1.92
CA GLY A 71 0.02 3.77 -2.38
C GLY A 71 -0.72 2.44 -2.20
N GLY A 72 -1.57 2.30 -1.18
CA GLY A 72 -2.43 1.13 -1.02
C GLY A 72 -3.51 1.02 -2.09
N LEU A 73 -4.05 2.14 -2.57
CA LEU A 73 -4.97 2.16 -3.71
C LEU A 73 -4.26 1.83 -5.02
N ALA A 74 -3.05 2.35 -5.22
CA ALA A 74 -2.22 2.03 -6.38
C ALA A 74 -1.86 0.52 -6.40
N THR A 75 -1.57 -0.06 -5.25
CA THR A 75 -1.34 -1.51 -5.11
C THR A 75 -2.59 -2.33 -5.46
N ARG A 76 -3.78 -1.89 -5.03
CA ARG A 76 -5.05 -2.54 -5.41
C ARG A 76 -5.32 -2.43 -6.91
N ALA A 77 -5.02 -1.27 -7.53
CA ALA A 77 -5.12 -1.10 -8.97
C ALA A 77 -4.16 -2.05 -9.72
N TRP A 78 -2.92 -2.18 -9.24
CA TRP A 78 -1.97 -3.14 -9.78
C TRP A 78 -2.49 -4.60 -9.65
N LEU A 79 -3.05 -4.97 -8.51
CA LEU A 79 -3.66 -6.31 -8.31
C LEU A 79 -4.87 -6.56 -9.21
N ARG A 80 -5.58 -5.51 -9.64
CA ARG A 80 -6.70 -5.59 -10.58
C ARG A 80 -6.20 -5.82 -12.02
N ASP A 81 -5.17 -5.09 -12.43
CA ASP A 81 -4.83 -4.92 -13.85
C ASP A 81 -3.62 -5.75 -14.31
N ALA A 82 -2.70 -6.09 -13.42
CA ALA A 82 -1.52 -6.84 -13.81
C ALA A 82 -1.82 -8.34 -13.95
N ALA A 83 -1.29 -8.95 -15.00
CA ALA A 83 -1.41 -10.38 -15.22
C ALA A 83 -0.79 -11.16 -14.05
N ASP A 84 -1.51 -12.19 -13.57
CA ASP A 84 -1.08 -13.09 -12.50
C ASP A 84 -0.63 -12.37 -11.20
N ALA A 85 -1.13 -11.14 -10.95
CA ALA A 85 -0.71 -10.31 -9.83
C ALA A 85 -0.85 -11.03 -8.48
N ASP A 86 -1.91 -11.81 -8.28
CA ASP A 86 -2.11 -12.59 -7.06
C ASP A 86 -0.99 -13.62 -6.81
N ALA A 87 -0.48 -14.26 -7.85
CA ALA A 87 0.64 -15.20 -7.75
C ALA A 87 2.00 -14.49 -7.59
N ARG A 88 2.07 -13.24 -8.06
CA ARG A 88 3.29 -12.42 -8.06
C ARG A 88 3.46 -11.57 -6.79
N CYS A 89 2.56 -11.70 -5.81
CA CYS A 89 2.58 -10.95 -4.56
C CYS A 89 2.42 -11.90 -3.37
N ALA A 90 3.34 -11.90 -2.40
CA ALA A 90 3.23 -12.71 -1.19
C ALA A 90 2.13 -12.20 -0.23
N GLY A 91 1.78 -10.92 -0.33
CA GLY A 91 0.74 -10.27 0.45
C GLY A 91 0.94 -8.75 0.47
N VAL A 92 0.02 -8.05 1.08
CA VAL A 92 0.04 -6.58 1.13
C VAL A 92 -0.10 -6.09 2.56
N VAL A 93 0.75 -5.14 2.94
CA VAL A 93 0.61 -4.37 4.18
C VAL A 93 0.31 -2.93 3.80
N THR A 94 -0.86 -2.44 4.19
CA THR A 94 -1.24 -1.03 3.97
C THR A 94 -1.15 -0.24 5.27
N ILE A 95 -0.72 1.01 5.16
CA ILE A 95 -0.55 1.93 6.28
C ILE A 95 -1.35 3.18 5.97
N ALA A 96 -2.40 3.44 6.75
CA ALA A 96 -3.25 4.61 6.58
C ALA A 96 -3.78 4.80 5.15
N SER A 97 -4.14 3.72 4.46
CA SER A 97 -4.63 3.79 3.07
C SER A 97 -6.13 4.09 3.04
N PRO A 98 -6.59 5.07 2.24
CA PRO A 98 -7.99 5.43 2.15
C PRO A 98 -8.76 4.42 1.26
N HIS A 99 -8.94 3.18 1.74
CA HIS A 99 -9.54 2.09 0.96
C HIS A 99 -10.96 2.38 0.47
N HIS A 100 -11.70 3.22 1.21
CA HIS A 100 -13.04 3.71 0.87
C HIS A 100 -13.06 5.22 0.58
N GLY A 101 -11.87 5.81 0.34
CA GLY A 101 -11.70 7.24 0.09
C GLY A 101 -11.48 8.06 1.36
N THR A 102 -11.37 9.37 1.19
CA THR A 102 -11.25 10.32 2.29
C THR A 102 -12.07 11.58 2.02
N TRP A 103 -12.64 12.13 3.09
CA TRP A 103 -13.41 13.35 3.00
C TRP A 103 -12.59 14.55 2.51
N LEU A 104 -11.29 14.60 2.80
CA LEU A 104 -10.39 15.64 2.29
C LEU A 104 -10.34 15.67 0.75
N ALA A 105 -10.49 14.53 0.10
CA ALA A 105 -10.46 14.43 -1.35
C ALA A 105 -11.64 15.12 -2.04
N ARG A 106 -12.69 15.54 -1.31
CA ARG A 106 -13.84 16.28 -1.88
C ARG A 106 -13.43 17.57 -2.59
N PHE A 107 -12.33 18.18 -2.15
CA PHE A 107 -11.79 19.42 -2.72
C PHE A 107 -10.76 19.19 -3.83
N ALA A 108 -10.37 17.94 -4.07
CA ALA A 108 -9.31 17.62 -5.01
C ALA A 108 -9.75 17.87 -6.46
N VAL A 109 -8.87 18.44 -7.25
CA VAL A 109 -9.08 18.70 -8.69
C VAL A 109 -8.23 17.79 -9.58
N THR A 110 -7.21 17.13 -9.01
CA THR A 110 -6.33 16.19 -9.72
C THR A 110 -7.00 14.84 -9.97
N PRO A 111 -6.62 14.09 -11.02
CA PRO A 111 -7.18 12.76 -11.29
C PRO A 111 -7.13 11.84 -10.08
N ASN A 112 -5.95 11.58 -9.50
CA ASN A 112 -5.79 10.74 -8.31
C ASN A 112 -6.57 11.26 -7.10
N GLY A 113 -6.61 12.58 -6.90
CA GLY A 113 -7.40 13.18 -5.84
C GLY A 113 -8.90 12.92 -6.01
N ARG A 114 -9.43 13.03 -7.23
CA ARG A 114 -10.84 12.70 -7.53
C ARG A 114 -11.15 11.22 -7.31
N GLN A 115 -10.21 10.33 -7.66
CA GLN A 115 -10.33 8.90 -7.44
C GLN A 115 -10.42 8.55 -5.95
N MET A 116 -9.74 9.31 -5.07
CA MET A 116 -9.77 9.13 -3.63
C MET A 116 -11.02 9.72 -2.94
N ARG A 117 -11.96 10.34 -3.65
CA ARG A 117 -13.22 10.81 -3.05
C ARG A 117 -14.06 9.64 -2.53
N ILE A 118 -14.64 9.81 -1.36
CA ILE A 118 -15.59 8.82 -0.80
C ILE A 118 -16.70 8.58 -1.83
N GLY A 119 -16.96 7.29 -2.14
CA GLY A 119 -18.00 6.90 -3.08
C GLY A 119 -17.68 7.23 -4.54
N SER A 120 -16.42 7.50 -4.92
CA SER A 120 -16.05 7.69 -6.32
C SER A 120 -16.38 6.44 -7.15
N GLU A 121 -16.69 6.64 -8.44
CA GLU A 121 -16.91 5.52 -9.38
C GLU A 121 -15.67 4.63 -9.47
N TRP A 122 -14.49 5.23 -9.43
CA TRP A 122 -13.23 4.50 -9.47
C TRP A 122 -13.07 3.54 -8.29
N LEU A 123 -13.35 3.99 -7.04
CA LEU A 123 -13.30 3.13 -5.86
C LEU A 123 -14.36 2.01 -5.91
N ARG A 124 -15.56 2.30 -6.41
CA ARG A 124 -16.60 1.28 -6.59
C ARG A 124 -16.17 0.23 -7.61
N ALA A 125 -15.66 0.65 -8.77
CA ALA A 125 -15.14 -0.26 -9.78
C ALA A 125 -13.98 -1.11 -9.26
N LEU A 126 -13.05 -0.50 -8.49
CA LEU A 126 -11.95 -1.23 -7.87
C LEU A 126 -12.45 -2.33 -6.93
N ALA A 127 -13.42 -2.03 -6.07
CA ALA A 127 -14.00 -2.99 -5.12
C ALA A 127 -14.75 -4.14 -5.81
N GLN A 128 -15.40 -3.89 -6.95
CA GLN A 128 -16.14 -4.91 -7.73
C GLN A 128 -15.20 -5.97 -8.32
N HIS A 129 -13.97 -5.62 -8.65
CA HIS A 129 -12.97 -6.52 -9.23
C HIS A 129 -12.05 -7.20 -8.20
N GLU A 130 -12.37 -7.07 -6.91
CA GLU A 130 -11.53 -7.55 -5.83
C GLU A 130 -12.20 -8.67 -5.03
N PRO A 131 -11.86 -9.94 -5.31
CA PRO A 131 -12.49 -11.06 -4.63
C PRO A 131 -12.10 -11.12 -3.14
N PRO A 132 -12.94 -11.73 -2.29
CA PRO A 132 -12.68 -11.91 -0.86
C PRO A 132 -11.30 -12.53 -0.55
N ALA A 133 -10.91 -13.54 -1.31
CA ALA A 133 -9.61 -14.21 -1.17
C ALA A 133 -8.42 -13.27 -1.38
N ARG A 134 -8.55 -12.25 -2.24
CA ARG A 134 -7.51 -11.24 -2.42
C ARG A 134 -7.45 -10.30 -1.22
N ARG A 135 -8.62 -9.83 -0.74
CA ARG A 135 -8.70 -8.92 0.41
C ARG A 135 -8.17 -9.55 1.70
N SER A 136 -8.37 -10.84 1.92
CA SER A 136 -7.83 -11.56 3.09
C SER A 136 -6.29 -11.62 3.16
N ARG A 137 -5.60 -11.28 2.05
CA ARG A 137 -4.13 -11.21 2.00
C ARG A 137 -3.57 -9.86 2.46
N PHE A 138 -4.45 -8.90 2.77
CA PHE A 138 -4.08 -7.58 3.27
C PHE A 138 -4.00 -7.58 4.80
N THR A 139 -2.99 -6.86 5.30
CA THR A 139 -2.99 -6.34 6.68
C THR A 139 -3.03 -4.82 6.59
N GLY A 140 -4.06 -4.19 7.14
CA GLY A 140 -4.27 -2.75 7.11
C GLY A 140 -4.02 -2.11 8.47
N PHE A 141 -3.03 -1.22 8.57
CA PHE A 141 -2.81 -0.39 9.76
C PHE A 141 -3.57 0.93 9.62
N TRP A 142 -4.37 1.26 10.63
CA TRP A 142 -5.22 2.44 10.67
C TRP A 142 -5.28 3.05 12.07
N GLY A 143 -5.75 4.29 12.22
CA GLY A 143 -5.86 4.92 13.54
C GLY A 143 -6.85 6.08 13.57
N HIS A 144 -7.46 6.33 14.75
CA HIS A 144 -8.41 7.44 14.94
C HIS A 144 -7.77 8.83 14.91
N CYS A 145 -6.46 8.91 15.13
CA CYS A 145 -5.70 10.16 15.08
C CYS A 145 -5.15 10.46 13.68
N ASP A 146 -5.60 9.72 12.66
CA ASP A 146 -5.28 10.02 11.27
C ASP A 146 -5.91 11.34 10.86
N ASN A 147 -5.08 12.32 10.50
CA ASN A 147 -5.48 13.66 10.12
C ASN A 147 -5.70 13.84 8.62
N ILE A 148 -5.55 12.79 7.82
CA ILE A 148 -5.69 12.79 6.35
C ILE A 148 -6.81 11.85 5.89
N VAL A 149 -6.84 10.61 6.39
CA VAL A 149 -7.88 9.63 6.05
C VAL A 149 -9.01 9.75 7.06
N PHE A 150 -10.09 10.40 6.62
CA PHE A 150 -11.25 10.66 7.45
C PHE A 150 -12.55 10.41 6.67
N PRO A 151 -13.56 9.76 7.28
CA PRO A 151 -13.58 9.11 8.60
C PRO A 151 -12.53 7.99 8.71
N ALA A 152 -11.97 7.76 9.90
CA ALA A 152 -10.89 6.77 10.10
C ALA A 152 -11.26 5.36 9.63
N ALA A 153 -12.53 4.97 9.72
CA ALA A 153 -13.04 3.70 9.23
C ALA A 153 -12.85 3.48 7.71
N THR A 154 -12.68 4.56 6.93
CA THR A 154 -12.42 4.43 5.47
C THR A 154 -11.04 3.87 5.15
N ALA A 155 -10.15 3.78 6.14
CA ALA A 155 -8.86 3.11 6.01
C ALA A 155 -8.95 1.59 6.24
N MET A 156 -10.06 1.07 6.74
CA MET A 156 -10.27 -0.37 6.90
C MET A 156 -10.66 -0.99 5.56
N LEU A 157 -10.19 -2.20 5.29
CA LEU A 157 -10.58 -2.99 4.13
C LEU A 157 -11.33 -4.23 4.61
N ASP A 158 -12.53 -4.45 4.08
CA ASP A 158 -13.34 -5.61 4.45
C ASP A 158 -12.58 -6.92 4.23
N GLN A 159 -12.67 -7.84 5.18
CA GLN A 159 -12.01 -9.16 5.17
C GLN A 159 -10.48 -9.11 5.29
N ALA A 160 -9.86 -7.93 5.39
CA ALA A 160 -8.45 -7.79 5.72
C ALA A 160 -8.20 -7.91 7.24
N ASP A 161 -6.96 -8.18 7.63
CA ASP A 161 -6.50 -8.07 9.01
C ASP A 161 -6.30 -6.58 9.36
N ASN A 162 -7.35 -5.92 9.86
CA ASN A 162 -7.32 -4.49 10.18
C ASN A 162 -6.79 -4.26 11.60
N ARG A 163 -5.65 -3.58 11.73
CA ARG A 163 -4.93 -3.33 12.97
C ARG A 163 -4.95 -1.85 13.36
N HIS A 164 -5.49 -1.55 14.52
CA HIS A 164 -5.58 -0.20 15.04
C HIS A 164 -4.26 0.26 15.69
N LEU A 165 -3.81 1.47 15.33
CA LEU A 165 -2.68 2.17 15.96
C LEU A 165 -3.21 3.39 16.73
N PRO A 166 -3.28 3.33 18.07
CA PRO A 166 -3.79 4.44 18.85
C PRO A 166 -2.82 5.62 18.89
N GLY A 167 -3.34 6.85 18.83
CA GLY A 167 -2.58 8.07 19.07
C GLY A 167 -1.54 8.46 18.02
N VAL A 168 -1.62 7.88 16.80
CA VAL A 168 -0.60 8.11 15.75
C VAL A 168 -1.19 8.85 14.56
N ALA A 169 -0.55 9.95 14.15
CA ALA A 169 -0.94 10.72 12.98
C ALA A 169 -0.52 10.02 11.67
N HIS A 170 -1.17 10.37 10.57
CA HIS A 170 -1.09 9.74 9.24
C HIS A 170 0.32 9.31 8.81
N VAL A 171 1.23 10.27 8.68
CA VAL A 171 2.61 9.99 8.20
C VAL A 171 3.44 9.25 9.26
N HIS A 172 3.19 9.49 10.54
CA HIS A 172 3.92 8.87 11.62
C HIS A 172 3.63 7.37 11.75
N MET A 173 2.48 6.88 11.24
CA MET A 173 2.20 5.44 11.21
C MET A 173 3.27 4.65 10.44
N VAL A 174 3.90 5.25 9.43
CA VAL A 174 5.01 4.61 8.68
C VAL A 174 6.21 4.28 9.58
N ALA A 175 6.48 5.12 10.57
CA ALA A 175 7.59 4.93 11.51
C ALA A 175 7.23 4.09 12.74
N HIS A 176 5.96 3.67 12.87
CA HIS A 176 5.50 2.95 14.06
C HIS A 176 6.16 1.56 14.16
N PRO A 177 6.76 1.20 15.32
CA PRO A 177 7.51 -0.05 15.48
C PRO A 177 6.70 -1.30 15.13
N GLN A 178 5.43 -1.38 15.56
CA GLN A 178 4.55 -2.53 15.29
C GLN A 178 4.37 -2.80 13.79
N VAL A 179 4.38 -1.77 12.95
CA VAL A 179 4.24 -1.92 11.49
C VAL A 179 5.46 -2.60 10.91
N PHE A 180 6.64 -2.11 11.26
CA PHE A 180 7.90 -2.70 10.78
C PHE A 180 8.10 -4.13 11.29
N GLU A 181 7.82 -4.37 12.57
CA GLU A 181 7.91 -5.71 13.20
C GLU A 181 6.95 -6.70 12.51
N HIS A 182 5.72 -6.26 12.22
CA HIS A 182 4.77 -7.10 11.51
C HIS A 182 5.29 -7.50 10.11
N VAL A 183 5.87 -6.56 9.38
CA VAL A 183 6.47 -6.84 8.07
C VAL A 183 7.61 -7.86 8.19
N LEU A 184 8.48 -7.72 9.19
CA LEU A 184 9.56 -8.69 9.42
C LEU A 184 9.02 -10.09 9.74
N GLN A 185 7.98 -10.19 10.58
CA GLN A 185 7.32 -11.46 10.89
C GLN A 185 6.72 -12.12 9.64
N ARG A 186 6.10 -11.34 8.74
CA ARG A 186 5.57 -11.84 7.48
C ARG A 186 6.69 -12.41 6.60
N LEU A 187 7.78 -11.67 6.43
CA LEU A 187 8.94 -12.11 5.63
C LEU A 187 9.57 -13.40 6.16
N GLN A 188 9.61 -13.58 7.48
CA GLN A 188 10.15 -14.80 8.09
C GLN A 188 9.24 -16.03 7.86
N ARG A 189 7.92 -15.85 7.89
CA ARG A 189 6.95 -16.93 7.59
C ARG A 189 7.05 -17.36 6.14
N ASP A 190 7.05 -16.39 5.22
CA ASP A 190 7.16 -16.64 3.78
C ASP A 190 8.55 -17.21 3.38
N GLY A 191 9.56 -17.05 4.24
CA GLY A 191 10.90 -17.60 4.08
C GLY A 191 11.05 -19.08 4.46
N ARG A 192 10.07 -19.63 5.21
CA ARG A 192 10.08 -21.02 5.70
C ARG A 192 9.20 -21.97 4.90
N SER A 193 8.41 -21.46 4.00
CA SER A 193 7.58 -22.21 3.04
C SER A 193 8.27 -22.25 1.67
#